data_1dd941a9285f2ec47a5148107629dd55
#
_entry.id   1dd941a9285f2ec47a5148107629dd55
#
_cell.length_a   1.000
_cell.length_b   1.000
_cell.length_c   1.000
_cell.angle_alpha   90.00
_cell.angle_beta   90.00
_cell.angle_gamma   90.00
#
_symmetry.space_group_name_H-M   'P 1'
#
loop_
_entity.id
_entity.type
_entity.pdbx_description
1 polymer ?
#
loop_
_entity_poly.entity_id
_entity_poly.type
_entity_poly.pdbx_seq_one_letter_code
_entity_poly.pdbx_strand_id
1 'polypeptide(L)'
;MEYITTTLGNLVHQTAFFSLTWGNVVMIAVACFFLYLAIRHGFEPLLLVPIAFGMLLVNIYPDIILHAEDSNNGVGGLLYYFYILDEYSILPSLIFMGVGAMTDFGPLIANPKAALLGGAAQFGIFFALFGALGLAAVFGEGFFGCDALKAAASIGIIGGADGPTAIWLTSRLAPDLLGAI
;
A
#
# COMPACT_ATOMS: atom_id res chain seq x y z
N MET A 1 -40.38 10.58 24.69
CA MET A 1 -39.45 9.50 25.10
C MET A 1 -39.13 8.56 23.94
N GLU A 2 -40.10 8.18 23.13
CA GLU A 2 -39.89 7.31 21.95
C GLU A 2 -38.86 7.86 20.94
N TYR A 3 -38.88 9.16 20.66
CA TYR A 3 -37.93 9.79 19.73
C TYR A 3 -36.47 9.66 20.22
N ILE A 4 -36.24 9.81 21.52
CA ILE A 4 -34.88 9.71 22.10
C ILE A 4 -34.40 8.26 22.07
N THR A 5 -35.28 7.31 22.40
CA THR A 5 -34.92 5.86 22.33
C THR A 5 -34.67 5.40 20.91
N THR A 6 -35.44 5.89 19.94
CA THR A 6 -35.25 5.56 18.53
C THR A 6 -33.95 6.19 18.00
N THR A 7 -33.66 7.43 18.36
CA THR A 7 -32.42 8.12 17.96
C THR A 7 -31.19 7.45 18.58
N LEU A 8 -31.26 7.10 19.87
CA LEU A 8 -30.19 6.36 20.54
C LEU A 8 -30.00 4.96 19.95
N GLY A 9 -31.09 4.26 19.63
CA GLY A 9 -31.05 2.98 18.94
C GLY A 9 -30.36 3.10 17.57
N ASN A 10 -30.73 4.10 16.77
CA ASN A 10 -30.10 4.35 15.48
C ASN A 10 -28.63 4.71 15.61
N LEU A 11 -28.25 5.52 16.60
CA LEU A 11 -26.85 5.83 16.88
C LEU A 11 -26.05 4.59 17.24
N VAL A 12 -26.61 3.71 18.06
CA VAL A 12 -25.95 2.45 18.44
C VAL A 12 -25.80 1.52 17.22
N HIS A 13 -26.83 1.41 16.38
CA HIS A 13 -26.79 0.59 15.17
C HIS A 13 -25.88 1.17 14.07
N GLN A 14 -25.65 2.48 14.07
CA GLN A 14 -24.70 3.14 13.18
C GLN A 14 -23.24 3.05 13.67
N THR A 15 -23.01 2.52 14.88
CA THR A 15 -21.63 2.31 15.34
C THR A 15 -21.00 1.15 14.61
N ALA A 16 -19.75 1.34 14.18
CA ALA A 16 -18.95 0.33 13.49
C ALA A 16 -18.84 -1.02 14.24
N PHE A 17 -19.10 -1.05 15.54
CA PHE A 17 -19.03 -2.26 16.37
C PHE A 17 -19.98 -3.38 15.93
N PHE A 18 -21.12 -3.06 15.32
CA PHE A 18 -22.09 -4.05 14.86
C PHE A 18 -21.78 -4.59 13.46
N SER A 19 -20.94 -3.90 12.70
CA SER A 19 -20.51 -4.32 11.36
C SER A 19 -19.15 -5.04 11.37
N LEU A 20 -18.47 -5.15 12.55
CA LEU A 20 -17.18 -5.80 12.67
C LEU A 20 -17.29 -7.31 12.42
N THR A 21 -16.60 -7.77 11.40
CA THR A 21 -16.37 -9.20 11.16
C THR A 21 -15.19 -9.70 12.00
N TRP A 22 -15.10 -11.01 12.20
CA TRP A 22 -13.96 -11.61 12.88
C TRP A 22 -12.63 -11.26 12.19
N GLY A 23 -12.64 -11.17 10.85
CA GLY A 23 -11.48 -10.73 10.05
C GLY A 23 -11.02 -9.32 10.42
N ASN A 24 -11.95 -8.37 10.57
CA ASN A 24 -11.63 -7.00 10.95
C ASN A 24 -10.97 -6.92 12.34
N VAL A 25 -11.45 -7.73 13.30
CA VAL A 25 -10.85 -7.77 14.65
C VAL A 25 -9.41 -8.26 14.60
N VAL A 26 -9.12 -9.30 13.81
CA VAL A 26 -7.76 -9.81 13.62
C VAL A 26 -6.89 -8.73 12.96
N MET A 27 -7.39 -8.06 11.92
CA MET A 27 -6.64 -7.00 11.23
C MET A 27 -6.40 -5.76 12.11
N ILE A 28 -7.34 -5.42 12.99
CA ILE A 28 -7.13 -4.36 14.00
C ILE A 28 -5.99 -4.75 14.95
N ALA A 29 -5.94 -6.00 15.40
CA ALA A 29 -4.85 -6.49 16.25
C ALA A 29 -3.49 -6.42 15.52
N VAL A 30 -3.44 -6.80 14.25
CA VAL A 30 -2.24 -6.68 13.40
C VAL A 30 -1.83 -5.22 13.22
N ALA A 31 -2.78 -4.32 12.96
CA ALA A 31 -2.51 -2.89 12.84
C ALA A 31 -1.94 -2.30 14.14
N CYS A 32 -2.52 -2.65 15.29
CA CYS A 32 -1.99 -2.26 16.61
C CYS A 32 -0.57 -2.81 16.85
N PHE A 33 -0.29 -4.03 16.42
CA PHE A 33 1.05 -4.62 16.51
C PHE A 33 2.05 -3.85 15.65
N PHE A 34 1.71 -3.46 14.43
CA PHE A 34 2.58 -2.63 13.58
C PHE A 34 2.81 -1.24 14.17
N LEU A 35 1.76 -0.61 14.73
CA LEU A 35 1.92 0.66 15.46
C LEU A 35 2.89 0.50 16.65
N TYR A 36 2.77 -0.57 17.40
CA TYR A 36 3.69 -0.86 18.50
C TYR A 36 5.13 -1.02 18.02
N LEU A 37 5.38 -1.75 16.93
CA LEU A 37 6.70 -1.92 16.33
C LEU A 37 7.27 -0.57 15.85
N ALA A 38 6.46 0.23 15.17
CA ALA A 38 6.88 1.52 14.66
C ALA A 38 7.27 2.50 15.76
N ILE A 39 6.43 2.60 16.82
CA ILE A 39 6.61 3.59 17.89
C ILE A 39 7.64 3.10 18.92
N ARG A 40 7.56 1.84 19.35
CA ARG A 40 8.40 1.32 20.43
C ARG A 40 9.78 0.89 19.96
N HIS A 41 9.86 0.28 18.80
CA HIS A 41 11.10 -0.27 18.25
C HIS A 41 11.73 0.64 17.16
N GLY A 42 11.03 1.69 16.73
CA GLY A 42 11.53 2.65 15.75
C GLY A 42 11.70 2.08 14.34
N PHE A 43 10.94 1.01 13.99
CA PHE A 43 10.96 0.44 12.65
C PHE A 43 10.27 1.38 11.64
N GLU A 44 11.07 2.18 10.96
CA GLU A 44 10.66 3.14 9.92
C GLU A 44 9.33 3.86 10.25
N PRO A 45 9.26 4.63 11.35
CA PRO A 45 7.99 5.21 11.82
C PRO A 45 7.33 6.12 10.78
N LEU A 46 8.09 6.74 9.88
CA LEU A 46 7.57 7.59 8.81
C LEU A 46 6.73 6.83 7.79
N LEU A 47 6.99 5.54 7.58
CA LEU A 47 6.22 4.68 6.67
C LEU A 47 5.24 3.81 7.44
N LEU A 48 5.69 3.15 8.50
CA LEU A 48 4.89 2.11 9.16
C LEU A 48 3.72 2.69 9.97
N VAL A 49 3.87 3.89 10.56
CA VAL A 49 2.77 4.53 11.31
C VAL A 49 1.58 4.88 10.40
N PRO A 50 1.77 5.59 9.27
CA PRO A 50 0.66 5.88 8.35
C PRO A 50 0.00 4.63 7.76
N ILE A 51 0.79 3.60 7.41
CA ILE A 51 0.27 2.33 6.89
C ILE A 51 -0.60 1.64 7.94
N ALA A 52 -0.08 1.47 9.15
CA ALA A 52 -0.81 0.81 10.24
C ALA A 52 -2.05 1.61 10.67
N PHE A 53 -1.97 2.94 10.64
CA PHE A 53 -3.11 3.81 10.94
C PHE A 53 -4.20 3.71 9.87
N GLY A 54 -3.83 3.70 8.58
CA GLY A 54 -4.77 3.48 7.48
C GLY A 54 -5.46 2.11 7.58
N MET A 55 -4.68 1.06 7.87
CA MET A 55 -5.19 -0.29 8.12
C MET A 55 -6.18 -0.30 9.29
N LEU A 56 -5.88 0.41 10.38
CA LEU A 56 -6.77 0.53 11.54
C LEU A 56 -8.08 1.20 11.16
N LEU A 57 -8.04 2.33 10.45
CA LEU A 57 -9.23 3.08 10.04
C LEU A 57 -10.16 2.25 9.18
N VAL A 58 -9.64 1.59 8.15
CA VAL A 58 -10.46 0.78 7.22
C VAL A 58 -11.08 -0.43 7.91
N ASN A 59 -10.38 -1.03 8.89
CA ASN A 59 -10.90 -2.20 9.60
C ASN A 59 -11.87 -1.84 10.74
N ILE A 60 -11.78 -0.62 11.32
CA ILE A 60 -12.76 -0.11 12.29
C ILE A 60 -14.03 0.35 11.56
N TYR A 61 -13.89 1.06 10.44
CA TYR A 61 -15.00 1.63 9.68
C TYR A 61 -14.82 1.39 8.18
N PRO A 62 -15.24 0.22 7.66
CA PRO A 62 -15.08 -0.14 6.26
C PRO A 62 -15.71 0.84 5.27
N ASP A 63 -16.80 1.52 5.65
CA ASP A 63 -17.49 2.47 4.79
C ASP A 63 -16.62 3.71 4.43
N ILE A 64 -15.52 3.92 5.13
CA ILE A 64 -14.59 5.02 4.84
C ILE A 64 -13.93 4.90 3.44
N ILE A 65 -13.89 3.67 2.87
CA ILE A 65 -13.37 3.40 1.53
C ILE A 65 -14.46 3.04 0.52
N LEU A 66 -15.73 3.09 0.91
CA LEU A 66 -16.86 2.72 0.08
C LEU A 66 -16.90 3.57 -1.20
N HIS A 67 -17.08 2.91 -2.35
CA HIS A 67 -17.24 3.59 -3.62
C HIS A 67 -18.55 4.41 -3.67
N ALA A 68 -18.52 5.52 -4.40
CA ALA A 68 -19.71 6.38 -4.52
C ALA A 68 -20.92 5.66 -5.15
N GLU A 69 -20.65 4.67 -6.03
CA GLU A 69 -21.68 3.86 -6.69
C GLU A 69 -22.38 2.89 -5.72
N ASP A 70 -21.66 2.42 -4.70
CA ASP A 70 -22.17 1.49 -3.68
C ASP A 70 -22.83 2.21 -2.49
N SER A 71 -22.71 3.54 -2.45
CA SER A 71 -23.27 4.37 -1.40
C SER A 71 -24.73 4.74 -1.69
N ASN A 72 -25.61 4.56 -0.72
CA ASN A 72 -27.02 4.95 -0.81
C ASN A 72 -27.24 6.46 -1.10
N ASN A 73 -26.24 7.29 -0.82
CA ASN A 73 -26.30 8.74 -0.99
C ASN A 73 -25.51 9.24 -2.21
N GLY A 74 -24.90 8.36 -3.01
CA GLY A 74 -24.07 8.74 -4.14
C GLY A 74 -22.75 9.44 -3.75
N VAL A 75 -22.40 9.44 -2.47
CA VAL A 75 -21.16 10.05 -1.92
C VAL A 75 -20.27 8.94 -1.42
N GLY A 76 -19.06 8.84 -1.95
CA GLY A 76 -18.06 7.86 -1.52
C GLY A 76 -17.48 8.17 -0.14
N GLY A 77 -16.83 7.20 0.47
CA GLY A 77 -16.09 7.36 1.71
C GLY A 77 -14.90 8.34 1.55
N LEU A 78 -14.41 8.89 2.65
CA LEU A 78 -13.31 9.84 2.62
C LEU A 78 -12.05 9.26 1.94
N LEU A 79 -11.67 8.02 2.26
CA LEU A 79 -10.49 7.38 1.67
C LEU A 79 -10.71 7.00 0.20
N TYR A 80 -11.93 6.85 -0.26
CA TYR A 80 -12.23 6.64 -1.66
C TYR A 80 -11.76 7.81 -2.54
N TYR A 81 -11.94 9.04 -2.07
CA TYR A 81 -11.43 10.22 -2.81
C TYR A 81 -9.91 10.27 -2.89
N PHE A 82 -9.21 9.83 -1.85
CA PHE A 82 -7.75 9.66 -1.92
C PHE A 82 -7.36 8.53 -2.87
N TYR A 83 -8.11 7.43 -2.90
CA TYR A 83 -7.91 6.35 -3.86
C TYR A 83 -8.04 6.82 -5.31
N ILE A 84 -9.04 7.66 -5.62
CA ILE A 84 -9.19 8.29 -6.94
C ILE A 84 -7.93 9.10 -7.30
N LEU A 85 -7.37 9.86 -6.38
CA LEU A 85 -6.13 10.62 -6.62
C LEU A 85 -4.94 9.69 -6.89
N ASP A 86 -4.91 8.51 -6.28
CA ASP A 86 -3.92 7.47 -6.57
C ASP A 86 -4.13 6.88 -7.97
N GLU A 87 -5.37 6.58 -8.33
CA GLU A 87 -5.74 6.06 -9.64
C GLU A 87 -5.34 7.02 -10.78
N TYR A 88 -5.55 8.32 -10.60
CA TYR A 88 -5.07 9.35 -11.53
C TYR A 88 -3.56 9.62 -11.46
N SER A 89 -2.80 8.85 -10.67
CA SER A 89 -1.35 8.99 -10.49
C SER A 89 -0.90 10.35 -9.92
N ILE A 90 -1.80 11.09 -9.26
CA ILE A 90 -1.49 12.36 -8.61
C ILE A 90 -0.73 12.11 -7.31
N LEU A 91 -1.24 11.20 -6.45
CA LEU A 91 -0.59 10.85 -5.18
C LEU A 91 0.81 10.26 -5.38
N PRO A 92 1.05 9.28 -6.28
CA PRO A 92 2.38 8.78 -6.54
C PRO A 92 3.36 9.88 -6.94
N SER A 93 2.95 10.81 -7.80
CA SER A 93 3.79 11.94 -8.21
C SER A 93 4.17 12.85 -7.04
N LEU A 94 3.22 13.12 -6.13
CA LEU A 94 3.47 13.90 -4.91
C LEU A 94 4.38 13.16 -3.93
N ILE A 95 4.23 11.83 -3.80
CA ILE A 95 5.10 11.00 -2.96
C ILE A 95 6.53 11.06 -3.46
N PHE A 96 6.76 10.88 -4.78
CA PHE A 96 8.09 10.99 -5.37
C PHE A 96 8.72 12.36 -5.18
N MET A 97 7.92 13.43 -5.34
CA MET A 97 8.38 14.78 -5.06
C MET A 97 8.77 14.95 -3.58
N GLY A 98 7.98 14.41 -2.66
CA GLY A 98 8.28 14.44 -1.22
C GLY A 98 9.54 13.67 -0.86
N VAL A 99 9.70 12.45 -1.36
CA VAL A 99 10.92 11.64 -1.18
C VAL A 99 12.13 12.35 -1.74
N GLY A 100 12.02 12.93 -2.96
CA GLY A 100 13.10 13.71 -3.56
C GLY A 100 13.50 14.93 -2.74
N ALA A 101 12.53 15.63 -2.15
CA ALA A 101 12.79 16.79 -1.29
C ALA A 101 13.45 16.42 0.04
N MET A 102 13.19 15.21 0.56
CA MET A 102 13.78 14.70 1.81
C MET A 102 15.13 14.02 1.61
N THR A 103 15.53 13.76 0.36
CA THR A 103 16.79 13.07 0.06
C THR A 103 17.99 13.94 0.37
N ASP A 104 18.88 13.45 1.24
CA ASP A 104 20.16 14.08 1.53
C ASP A 104 21.23 13.62 0.52
N PHE A 105 21.61 14.50 -0.38
CA PHE A 105 22.67 14.26 -1.37
C PHE A 105 24.07 14.50 -0.85
N GLY A 106 24.23 15.00 0.38
CA GLY A 106 25.54 15.30 0.99
C GLY A 106 26.52 14.12 0.94
N PRO A 107 26.16 12.91 1.37
CA PRO A 107 27.03 11.74 1.31
C PRO A 107 27.49 11.37 -0.12
N LEU A 108 26.60 11.54 -1.10
CA LEU A 108 26.92 11.26 -2.51
C LEU A 108 27.89 12.28 -3.09
N ILE A 109 27.73 13.56 -2.75
CA ILE A 109 28.61 14.64 -3.18
C ILE A 109 29.99 14.48 -2.54
N ALA A 110 30.04 14.10 -1.25
CA ALA A 110 31.28 13.87 -0.52
C ALA A 110 32.07 12.66 -1.06
N ASN A 111 31.39 11.64 -1.55
CA ASN A 111 32.01 10.44 -2.12
C ASN A 111 31.32 9.99 -3.42
N PRO A 112 31.67 10.56 -4.57
CA PRO A 112 31.03 10.25 -5.86
C PRO A 112 31.12 8.77 -6.27
N LYS A 113 32.09 8.02 -5.74
CA LYS A 113 32.19 6.57 -5.97
C LYS A 113 30.99 5.80 -5.41
N ALA A 114 30.25 6.36 -4.46
CA ALA A 114 29.01 5.78 -3.93
C ALA A 114 27.92 5.68 -5.03
N ALA A 115 27.97 6.47 -6.09
CA ALA A 115 27.08 6.34 -7.24
C ALA A 115 27.17 4.96 -7.93
N LEU A 116 28.32 4.28 -7.84
CA LEU A 116 28.49 2.92 -8.36
C LEU A 116 27.63 1.89 -7.60
N LEU A 117 27.30 2.15 -6.34
CA LEU A 117 26.38 1.30 -5.57
C LEU A 117 24.97 1.39 -6.12
N GLY A 118 24.54 2.59 -6.56
CA GLY A 118 23.26 2.77 -7.27
C GLY A 118 23.23 1.98 -8.59
N GLY A 119 24.33 2.00 -9.35
CA GLY A 119 24.48 1.16 -10.54
C GLY A 119 24.38 -0.34 -10.25
N ALA A 120 24.96 -0.80 -9.15
CA ALA A 120 24.85 -2.20 -8.71
C ALA A 120 23.40 -2.57 -8.33
N ALA A 121 22.67 -1.67 -7.67
CA ALA A 121 21.25 -1.86 -7.36
C ALA A 121 20.40 -1.99 -8.63
N GLN A 122 20.65 -1.15 -9.64
CA GLN A 122 19.98 -1.26 -10.95
C GLN A 122 20.24 -2.61 -11.63
N PHE A 123 21.46 -3.15 -11.51
CA PHE A 123 21.75 -4.50 -12.00
C PHE A 123 20.88 -5.56 -11.32
N GLY A 124 20.61 -5.43 -10.00
CA GLY A 124 19.71 -6.31 -9.27
C GLY A 124 18.29 -6.33 -9.82
N ILE A 125 17.76 -5.18 -10.23
CA ILE A 125 16.43 -5.06 -10.87
C ILE A 125 16.36 -5.92 -12.14
N PHE A 126 17.33 -5.75 -13.05
CA PHE A 126 17.38 -6.52 -14.29
C PHE A 126 17.59 -8.00 -14.05
N PHE A 127 18.44 -8.36 -13.07
CA PHE A 127 18.67 -9.75 -12.73
C PHE A 127 17.39 -10.43 -12.19
N ALA A 128 16.63 -9.75 -11.33
CA ALA A 128 15.36 -10.24 -10.82
C ALA A 128 14.30 -10.36 -11.93
N LEU A 129 14.23 -9.39 -12.84
CA LEU A 129 13.32 -9.41 -13.99
C LEU A 129 13.62 -10.61 -14.90
N PHE A 130 14.88 -10.81 -15.30
CA PHE A 130 15.25 -11.95 -16.14
C PHE A 130 15.10 -13.29 -15.40
N GLY A 131 15.37 -13.31 -14.09
CA GLY A 131 15.15 -14.50 -13.26
C GLY A 131 13.67 -14.90 -13.21
N ALA A 132 12.77 -13.93 -13.03
CA ALA A 132 11.33 -14.16 -13.04
C ALA A 132 10.82 -14.60 -14.42
N LEU A 133 11.30 -14.00 -15.51
CA LEU A 133 10.99 -14.44 -16.87
C LEU A 133 11.52 -15.88 -17.14
N GLY A 134 12.71 -16.20 -16.65
CA GLY A 134 13.26 -17.53 -16.74
C GLY A 134 12.42 -18.58 -15.99
N LEU A 135 11.93 -18.25 -14.81
CA LEU A 135 11.00 -19.11 -14.06
C LEU A 135 9.67 -19.29 -14.81
N ALA A 136 9.10 -18.21 -15.36
CA ALA A 136 7.90 -18.31 -16.18
C ALA A 136 8.10 -19.20 -17.41
N ALA A 137 9.27 -19.14 -18.06
CA ALA A 137 9.60 -19.97 -19.22
C ALA A 137 9.72 -21.47 -18.85
N VAL A 138 10.21 -21.79 -17.63
CA VAL A 138 10.39 -23.15 -17.16
C VAL A 138 9.09 -23.75 -16.61
N PHE A 139 8.33 -23.00 -15.83
CA PHE A 139 7.12 -23.48 -15.15
C PHE A 139 5.83 -23.18 -15.92
N GLY A 140 5.89 -22.39 -16.99
CA GLY A 140 4.76 -21.97 -17.81
C GLY A 140 4.29 -20.55 -17.51
N GLU A 141 3.66 -19.91 -18.50
CA GLU A 141 3.22 -18.50 -18.42
C GLU A 141 2.18 -18.25 -17.32
N GLY A 142 1.44 -19.28 -16.90
CA GLY A 142 0.47 -19.20 -15.80
C GLY A 142 1.04 -19.32 -14.39
N PHE A 143 2.35 -19.48 -14.23
CA PHE A 143 2.99 -19.71 -12.92
C PHE A 143 2.71 -18.56 -11.92
N PHE A 144 2.69 -17.33 -12.39
CA PHE A 144 2.43 -16.14 -11.56
C PHE A 144 0.93 -15.76 -11.50
N GLY A 145 0.04 -16.50 -12.17
CA GLY A 145 -1.40 -16.18 -12.19
C GLY A 145 -1.77 -14.96 -13.06
N CYS A 146 -0.79 -14.30 -13.67
CA CYS A 146 -0.97 -13.16 -14.56
C CYS A 146 0.08 -13.21 -15.70
N ASP A 147 0.05 -12.22 -16.58
CA ASP A 147 1.03 -12.06 -17.65
C ASP A 147 2.47 -12.10 -17.12
N ALA A 148 3.27 -13.03 -17.62
CA ALA A 148 4.65 -13.27 -17.14
C ALA A 148 5.54 -12.04 -17.20
N LEU A 149 5.38 -11.19 -18.24
CA LEU A 149 6.16 -9.96 -18.38
C LEU A 149 5.77 -8.93 -17.32
N LYS A 150 4.47 -8.77 -17.05
CA LYS A 150 3.96 -7.86 -16.02
C LYS A 150 4.37 -8.30 -14.62
N ALA A 151 4.28 -9.61 -14.35
CA ALA A 151 4.75 -10.20 -13.11
C ALA A 151 6.25 -9.99 -12.91
N ALA A 152 7.06 -10.27 -13.94
CA ALA A 152 8.51 -10.09 -13.89
C ALA A 152 8.91 -8.62 -13.69
N ALA A 153 8.19 -7.67 -14.31
CA ALA A 153 8.42 -6.25 -14.10
C ALA A 153 8.11 -5.83 -12.64
N SER A 154 7.00 -6.33 -12.09
CA SER A 154 6.60 -6.06 -10.70
C SER A 154 7.58 -6.67 -9.69
N ILE A 155 8.08 -7.89 -9.94
CA ILE A 155 9.11 -8.53 -9.12
C ILE A 155 10.45 -7.79 -9.25
N GLY A 156 10.82 -7.39 -10.48
CA GLY A 156 12.08 -6.70 -10.74
C GLY A 156 12.20 -5.39 -9.96
N ILE A 157 11.13 -4.60 -9.91
CA ILE A 157 11.16 -3.27 -9.26
C ILE A 157 11.47 -3.32 -7.76
N ILE A 158 11.22 -4.45 -7.10
CA ILE A 158 11.58 -4.65 -5.68
C ILE A 158 13.08 -4.43 -5.46
N GLY A 159 13.90 -4.83 -6.44
CA GLY A 159 15.36 -4.63 -6.39
C GLY A 159 15.78 -3.16 -6.37
N GLY A 160 14.90 -2.22 -6.72
CA GLY A 160 15.12 -0.78 -6.58
C GLY A 160 15.12 -0.27 -5.15
N ALA A 161 14.66 -1.10 -4.19
CA ALA A 161 14.55 -0.80 -2.76
C ALA A 161 13.73 0.48 -2.48
N ASP A 162 12.70 0.72 -3.28
CA ASP A 162 11.77 1.85 -3.15
C ASP A 162 10.34 1.31 -3.06
N GLY A 163 9.82 1.23 -1.82
CA GLY A 163 8.51 0.70 -1.52
C GLY A 163 7.37 1.40 -2.27
N PRO A 164 7.25 2.73 -2.25
CA PRO A 164 6.22 3.46 -2.98
C PRO A 164 6.20 3.14 -4.47
N THR A 165 7.36 3.06 -5.12
CA THR A 165 7.47 2.71 -6.55
C THR A 165 7.03 1.27 -6.81
N ALA A 166 7.43 0.31 -5.96
CA ALA A 166 7.08 -1.09 -6.10
C ALA A 166 5.56 -1.26 -5.98
N ILE A 167 4.93 -0.65 -4.97
CA ILE A 167 3.49 -0.69 -4.74
C ILE A 167 2.74 -0.09 -5.94
N TRP A 168 3.13 1.11 -6.37
CA TRP A 168 2.47 1.79 -7.49
C TRP A 168 2.59 1.02 -8.80
N LEU A 169 3.80 0.53 -9.13
CA LEU A 169 4.01 -0.22 -10.36
C LEU A 169 3.22 -1.54 -10.36
N THR A 170 3.25 -2.26 -9.25
CA THR A 170 2.56 -3.54 -9.11
C THR A 170 1.04 -3.37 -9.17
N SER A 171 0.48 -2.33 -8.54
CA SER A 171 -0.95 -2.04 -8.61
C SER A 171 -1.44 -1.78 -10.04
N ARG A 172 -0.55 -1.30 -10.92
CA ARG A 172 -0.86 -1.04 -12.35
C ARG A 172 -0.63 -2.25 -13.24
N LEU A 173 0.42 -3.02 -13.00
CA LEU A 173 0.85 -4.11 -13.90
C LEU A 173 0.29 -5.47 -13.50
N ALA A 174 0.30 -5.78 -12.21
CA ALA A 174 -0.07 -7.08 -11.66
C ALA A 174 -0.75 -6.90 -10.28
N PRO A 175 -1.99 -6.39 -10.22
CA PRO A 175 -2.69 -6.13 -8.96
C PRO A 175 -2.80 -7.37 -8.06
N ASP A 176 -2.93 -8.55 -8.67
CA ASP A 176 -3.04 -9.83 -7.97
C ASP A 176 -1.79 -10.20 -7.16
N LEU A 177 -0.63 -9.65 -7.53
CA LEU A 177 0.64 -9.87 -6.83
C LEU A 177 0.93 -8.82 -5.75
N LEU A 178 0.08 -7.80 -5.61
CA LEU A 178 0.32 -6.68 -4.69
C LEU A 178 0.50 -7.12 -3.22
N GLY A 179 -0.18 -8.18 -2.81
CA GLY A 179 -0.05 -8.72 -1.46
C GLY A 179 1.25 -9.49 -1.20
N ALA A 180 1.98 -9.86 -2.25
CA ALA A 180 3.26 -10.58 -2.17
C ALA A 180 4.47 -9.64 -2.36
N ILE A 181 4.26 -8.47 -2.93
CA ILE A 181 5.25 -7.44 -3.25
C ILE A 181 5.16 -6.29 -2.26
#